data_8e2a2831e6fa3ec34050a054fedf2a5b
#
_entry.id   8e2a2831e6fa3ec34050a054fedf2a5b
#
_cell.length_a   1.000
_cell.length_b   1.000
_cell.length_c   1.000
_cell.angle_alpha   90.00
_cell.angle_beta   90.00
_cell.angle_gamma   90.00
#
_symmetry.space_group_name_H-M   'P 1'
#
loop_
_entity.id
_entity.type
_entity.pdbx_description
1 polymer ?
#
loop_
_entity_poly.entity_id
_entity_poly.type
_entity_poly.pdbx_seq_one_letter_code
_entity_poly.pdbx_strand_id
1 'polypeptide(L)'
;MKFGVITFPGSNCDQDMIYVLGTIMGHETVNLWHKDTDLQGVDCVVLPGGFSYGDYLRSGAIAKMSPIMGSVVEFANNGGYVLGVCNGFQILTESGLLPGALRHNDSHKFICKNVFIKPVSKSAGISADLDDTRGYKIPIAHGEGNYYCSQETLAELKANDQILFQYSTAEGEVGPAVNPNGALENIAGVSNAAKNVFGMMPHPERAADAELKNEDGLELFKSMIAHMVVA
;
A
#
# COMPACT_ATOMS: atom_id res chain seq x y z
N MET A 1 -13.64 -3.70 13.51
CA MET A 1 -13.75 -3.73 12.04
C MET A 1 -13.36 -5.11 11.56
N LYS A 2 -13.78 -5.46 10.36
CA LYS A 2 -13.46 -6.74 9.71
C LYS A 2 -12.61 -6.50 8.47
N PHE A 3 -11.43 -7.10 8.42
CA PHE A 3 -10.48 -6.98 7.32
C PHE A 3 -10.40 -8.26 6.50
N GLY A 4 -10.44 -8.14 5.17
CA GLY A 4 -10.22 -9.25 4.26
C GLY A 4 -8.84 -9.16 3.63
N VAL A 5 -7.95 -10.09 3.97
CA VAL A 5 -6.60 -10.16 3.39
C VAL A 5 -6.60 -11.16 2.25
N ILE A 6 -6.26 -10.71 1.03
CA ILE A 6 -6.29 -11.57 -0.14
C ILE A 6 -5.01 -12.39 -0.21
N THR A 7 -5.14 -13.71 -0.39
CA THR A 7 -4.02 -14.60 -0.70
C THR A 7 -4.03 -14.98 -2.17
N PHE A 8 -2.99 -14.56 -2.90
CA PHE A 8 -2.69 -15.02 -4.25
C PHE A 8 -1.62 -16.12 -4.22
N PRO A 9 -1.50 -16.96 -5.26
CA PRO A 9 -0.34 -17.83 -5.41
C PRO A 9 0.95 -16.99 -5.42
N GLY A 10 1.85 -17.21 -4.45
CA GLY A 10 3.08 -16.43 -4.30
C GLY A 10 2.97 -15.20 -3.37
N SER A 11 1.83 -14.94 -2.74
CA SER A 11 1.77 -14.02 -1.58
C SER A 11 2.67 -14.54 -0.46
N ASN A 12 3.34 -13.64 0.25
CA ASN A 12 4.18 -14.02 1.40
C ASN A 12 4.08 -13.04 2.58
N CYS A 13 3.39 -11.92 2.42
CA CYS A 13 3.14 -10.94 3.50
C CYS A 13 1.67 -10.97 3.99
N ASP A 14 0.86 -11.92 3.49
CA ASP A 14 -0.52 -12.11 3.91
C ASP A 14 -0.62 -12.48 5.38
N GLN A 15 0.24 -13.38 5.87
CA GLN A 15 0.27 -13.78 7.27
C GLN A 15 0.75 -12.64 8.19
N ASP A 16 1.74 -11.86 7.76
CA ASP A 16 2.21 -10.68 8.50
C ASP A 16 1.06 -9.67 8.67
N MET A 17 0.30 -9.44 7.60
CA MET A 17 -0.84 -8.52 7.61
C MET A 17 -1.99 -9.02 8.51
N ILE A 18 -2.34 -10.32 8.41
CA ILE A 18 -3.34 -10.96 9.27
C ILE A 18 -2.91 -10.87 10.75
N TYR A 19 -1.63 -11.12 11.04
CA TYR A 19 -1.09 -11.03 12.38
C TYR A 19 -1.20 -9.61 12.95
N VAL A 20 -0.81 -8.59 12.20
CA VAL A 20 -0.87 -7.20 12.67
C VAL A 20 -2.31 -6.77 12.90
N LEU A 21 -3.18 -6.92 11.90
CA LEU A 21 -4.58 -6.47 12.02
C LEU A 21 -5.37 -7.30 13.03
N GLY A 22 -5.14 -8.62 13.09
CA GLY A 22 -5.87 -9.54 13.96
C GLY A 22 -5.30 -9.60 15.37
N THR A 23 -4.01 -9.92 15.50
CA THR A 23 -3.39 -10.18 16.82
C THR A 23 -2.94 -8.91 17.51
N ILE A 24 -2.21 -8.04 16.80
CA ILE A 24 -1.68 -6.80 17.41
C ILE A 24 -2.80 -5.78 17.63
N MET A 25 -3.66 -5.57 16.64
CA MET A 25 -4.69 -4.53 16.70
C MET A 25 -6.06 -5.04 17.18
N GLY A 26 -6.27 -6.35 17.26
CA GLY A 26 -7.49 -6.96 17.83
C GLY A 26 -8.71 -6.85 16.93
N HIS A 27 -8.54 -6.75 15.61
CA HIS A 27 -9.65 -6.70 14.67
C HIS A 27 -10.02 -8.09 14.13
N GLU A 28 -11.22 -8.26 13.61
CA GLU A 28 -11.60 -9.47 12.87
C GLU A 28 -10.85 -9.50 11.54
N THR A 29 -10.20 -10.62 11.25
CA THR A 29 -9.50 -10.82 9.97
C THR A 29 -9.97 -12.10 9.30
N VAL A 30 -10.18 -12.04 7.99
CA VAL A 30 -10.52 -13.20 7.17
C VAL A 30 -9.53 -13.32 6.01
N ASN A 31 -9.15 -14.54 5.69
CA ASN A 31 -8.35 -14.82 4.51
C ASN A 31 -9.28 -14.96 3.29
N LEU A 32 -9.08 -14.15 2.27
CA LEU A 32 -9.81 -14.18 1.02
C LEU A 32 -8.97 -14.87 -0.06
N TRP A 33 -9.47 -16.00 -0.56
CA TRP A 33 -8.76 -16.74 -1.59
C TRP A 33 -8.98 -16.14 -2.98
N HIS A 34 -7.93 -15.95 -3.75
CA HIS A 34 -7.94 -15.25 -5.04
C HIS A 34 -8.95 -15.78 -6.07
N LYS A 35 -9.41 -17.04 -5.93
CA LYS A 35 -10.42 -17.65 -6.81
C LYS A 35 -11.85 -17.41 -6.37
N ASP A 36 -12.05 -16.99 -5.13
CA ASP A 36 -13.37 -16.64 -4.63
C ASP A 36 -13.83 -15.29 -5.21
N THR A 37 -15.12 -15.02 -5.09
CA THR A 37 -15.71 -13.73 -5.48
C THR A 37 -16.44 -13.07 -4.31
N ASP A 38 -16.64 -13.80 -3.20
CA ASP A 38 -17.28 -13.30 -1.99
C ASP A 38 -16.23 -12.64 -1.09
N LEU A 39 -16.41 -11.35 -0.81
CA LEU A 39 -15.58 -10.59 0.12
C LEU A 39 -15.99 -10.79 1.59
N GLN A 40 -16.97 -11.63 1.88
CA GLN A 40 -17.40 -12.04 3.22
C GLN A 40 -17.83 -10.87 4.13
N GLY A 41 -18.36 -9.78 3.55
CA GLY A 41 -18.85 -8.62 4.29
C GLY A 41 -17.77 -7.89 5.09
N VAL A 42 -16.58 -7.74 4.51
CA VAL A 42 -15.47 -6.99 5.14
C VAL A 42 -15.65 -5.48 5.01
N ASP A 43 -15.10 -4.74 5.97
CA ASP A 43 -15.07 -3.27 5.96
C ASP A 43 -13.90 -2.75 5.12
N CYS A 44 -12.81 -3.52 5.04
CA CYS A 44 -11.61 -3.19 4.28
C CYS A 44 -11.02 -4.42 3.62
N VAL A 45 -10.63 -4.29 2.35
CA VAL A 45 -9.86 -5.30 1.62
C VAL A 45 -8.40 -4.93 1.62
N VAL A 46 -7.52 -5.89 1.93
CA VAL A 46 -6.08 -5.71 1.89
C VAL A 46 -5.45 -6.64 0.87
N LEU A 47 -4.71 -6.05 -0.07
CA LEU A 47 -3.84 -6.77 -1.01
C LEU A 47 -2.42 -6.73 -0.44
N PRO A 48 -1.91 -7.86 0.08
CA PRO A 48 -0.61 -7.88 0.74
C PRO A 48 0.55 -7.88 -0.25
N GLY A 49 1.75 -7.70 0.27
CA GLY A 49 2.98 -7.90 -0.47
C GLY A 49 3.27 -9.36 -0.80
N GLY A 50 4.22 -9.56 -1.71
CA GLY A 50 4.64 -10.88 -2.18
C GLY A 50 5.08 -10.84 -3.63
N PHE A 51 4.98 -12.01 -4.27
CA PHE A 51 5.32 -12.22 -5.68
C PHE A 51 4.15 -12.96 -6.35
N SER A 52 2.99 -12.31 -6.43
CA SER A 52 1.78 -12.93 -6.95
C SER A 52 2.00 -13.54 -8.34
N TYR A 53 1.70 -14.83 -8.47
CA TYR A 53 1.96 -15.63 -9.67
C TYR A 53 3.43 -15.59 -10.14
N GLY A 54 4.40 -15.36 -9.20
CA GLY A 54 5.81 -15.32 -9.52
C GLY A 54 6.24 -14.11 -10.35
N ASP A 55 5.45 -13.02 -10.35
CA ASP A 55 5.67 -11.79 -11.12
C ASP A 55 5.84 -12.03 -12.64
N TYR A 56 5.29 -13.13 -13.16
CA TYR A 56 5.30 -13.40 -14.60
C TYR A 56 4.62 -12.28 -15.37
N LEU A 57 5.18 -11.91 -16.51
CA LEU A 57 4.86 -10.79 -17.38
C LEU A 57 5.28 -9.45 -16.76
N ARG A 58 4.75 -9.09 -15.62
CA ARG A 58 5.03 -7.92 -14.79
C ARG A 58 4.35 -8.10 -13.43
N SER A 59 4.94 -7.55 -12.38
CA SER A 59 4.38 -7.64 -11.03
C SER A 59 2.93 -7.15 -10.99
N GLY A 60 2.04 -7.99 -10.45
CA GLY A 60 0.60 -7.71 -10.37
C GLY A 60 -0.22 -7.98 -11.64
N ALA A 61 0.40 -8.13 -12.82
CA ALA A 61 -0.32 -8.21 -14.10
C ALA A 61 -1.24 -9.44 -14.22
N ILE A 62 -0.84 -10.59 -13.69
CA ILE A 62 -1.69 -11.79 -13.68
C ILE A 62 -2.70 -11.72 -12.53
N ALA A 63 -2.28 -11.24 -11.36
CA ALA A 63 -3.14 -11.18 -10.19
C ALA A 63 -4.42 -10.35 -10.42
N LYS A 64 -4.33 -9.24 -11.19
CA LYS A 64 -5.51 -8.44 -11.54
C LYS A 64 -6.62 -9.21 -12.27
N MET A 65 -6.27 -10.36 -12.90
CA MET A 65 -7.23 -11.21 -13.62
C MET A 65 -7.86 -12.27 -12.72
N SER A 66 -7.48 -12.33 -11.44
CA SER A 66 -8.07 -13.28 -10.49
C SER A 66 -9.55 -12.95 -10.26
N PRO A 67 -10.43 -13.96 -10.09
CA PRO A 67 -11.86 -13.74 -9.90
C PRO A 67 -12.20 -12.74 -8.81
N ILE A 68 -11.50 -12.77 -7.67
CA ILE A 68 -11.74 -11.85 -6.55
C ILE A 68 -11.53 -10.38 -6.93
N MET A 69 -10.67 -10.07 -7.89
CA MET A 69 -10.37 -8.69 -8.27
C MET A 69 -11.58 -7.98 -8.91
N GLY A 70 -12.48 -8.73 -9.55
CA GLY A 70 -13.76 -8.17 -10.01
C GLY A 70 -14.59 -7.61 -8.85
N SER A 71 -14.71 -8.39 -7.77
CA SER A 71 -15.41 -7.98 -6.54
C SER A 71 -14.68 -6.85 -5.82
N VAL A 72 -13.35 -6.86 -5.80
CA VAL A 72 -12.56 -5.76 -5.19
C VAL A 72 -12.76 -4.45 -5.94
N VAL A 73 -12.77 -4.48 -7.26
CA VAL A 73 -13.01 -3.28 -8.09
C VAL A 73 -14.43 -2.73 -7.84
N GLU A 74 -15.43 -3.60 -7.81
CA GLU A 74 -16.80 -3.20 -7.50
C GLU A 74 -16.92 -2.63 -6.08
N PHE A 75 -16.33 -3.30 -5.09
CA PHE A 75 -16.29 -2.85 -3.69
C PHE A 75 -15.65 -1.46 -3.54
N ALA A 76 -14.49 -1.25 -4.17
CA ALA A 76 -13.79 0.04 -4.16
C ALA A 76 -14.61 1.16 -4.82
N ASN A 77 -15.23 0.88 -5.97
CA ASN A 77 -16.06 1.84 -6.69
C ASN A 77 -17.35 2.22 -5.93
N ASN A 78 -17.82 1.34 -5.04
CA ASN A 78 -18.94 1.59 -4.14
C ASN A 78 -18.51 2.27 -2.80
N GLY A 79 -17.25 2.72 -2.70
CA GLY A 79 -16.74 3.44 -1.52
C GLY A 79 -16.08 2.55 -0.47
N GLY A 80 -15.97 1.24 -0.71
CA GLY A 80 -15.26 0.32 0.19
C GLY A 80 -13.77 0.62 0.26
N TYR A 81 -13.16 0.43 1.43
CA TYR A 81 -11.76 0.72 1.66
C TYR A 81 -10.86 -0.40 1.16
N VAL A 82 -9.80 -0.02 0.43
CA VAL A 82 -8.82 -0.98 -0.11
C VAL A 82 -7.40 -0.49 0.17
N LEU A 83 -6.57 -1.36 0.74
CA LEU A 83 -5.15 -1.10 0.96
C LEU A 83 -4.31 -2.10 0.14
N GLY A 84 -3.39 -1.59 -0.69
CA GLY A 84 -2.39 -2.40 -1.38
C GLY A 84 -0.98 -2.08 -0.91
N VAL A 85 -0.24 -3.10 -0.44
CA VAL A 85 1.13 -2.97 0.03
C VAL A 85 2.06 -3.70 -0.92
N CYS A 86 3.13 -3.03 -1.39
CA CYS A 86 4.15 -3.57 -2.28
C CYS A 86 3.52 -4.25 -3.51
N ASN A 87 3.50 -5.58 -3.60
CA ASN A 87 2.83 -6.30 -4.68
C ASN A 87 1.33 -5.97 -4.76
N GLY A 88 0.66 -5.74 -3.65
CA GLY A 88 -0.73 -5.25 -3.62
C GLY A 88 -0.89 -3.89 -4.30
N PHE A 89 0.05 -2.97 -4.09
CA PHE A 89 0.04 -1.68 -4.79
C PHE A 89 0.25 -1.84 -6.30
N GLN A 90 1.14 -2.74 -6.72
CA GLN A 90 1.33 -3.09 -8.13
C GLN A 90 0.02 -3.63 -8.75
N ILE A 91 -0.69 -4.51 -8.05
CA ILE A 91 -1.99 -5.05 -8.49
C ILE A 91 -3.03 -3.93 -8.63
N LEU A 92 -3.09 -2.98 -7.68
CA LEU A 92 -4.02 -1.87 -7.72
C LEU A 92 -3.77 -0.92 -8.90
N THR A 93 -2.51 -0.65 -9.25
CA THR A 93 -2.18 0.13 -10.45
C THR A 93 -2.50 -0.64 -11.73
N GLU A 94 -2.23 -1.95 -11.79
CA GLU A 94 -2.56 -2.80 -12.93
C GLU A 94 -4.07 -2.94 -13.15
N SER A 95 -4.87 -2.92 -12.08
CA SER A 95 -6.34 -3.00 -12.14
C SER A 95 -7.00 -1.64 -12.45
N GLY A 96 -6.23 -0.55 -12.49
CA GLY A 96 -6.74 0.80 -12.73
C GLY A 96 -7.44 1.43 -11.52
N LEU A 97 -7.37 0.83 -10.34
CA LEU A 97 -7.90 1.42 -9.09
C LEU A 97 -7.02 2.55 -8.56
N LEU A 98 -5.74 2.53 -8.90
CA LEU A 98 -4.79 3.60 -8.59
C LEU A 98 -4.11 4.12 -9.88
N PRO A 99 -3.84 5.42 -9.98
CA PRO A 99 -3.13 6.00 -11.10
C PRO A 99 -1.65 5.63 -11.12
N GLY A 100 -1.04 5.66 -12.30
CA GLY A 100 0.39 5.41 -12.49
C GLY A 100 0.72 3.93 -12.68
N ALA A 101 2.00 3.60 -12.51
CA ALA A 101 2.54 2.25 -12.65
C ALA A 101 3.81 2.08 -11.80
N LEU A 102 4.12 0.84 -11.40
CA LEU A 102 5.38 0.50 -10.74
C LEU A 102 6.32 -0.12 -11.79
N ARG A 103 7.54 0.41 -11.87
CA ARG A 103 8.58 -0.01 -12.82
C ARG A 103 9.74 -0.65 -12.06
N HIS A 104 10.66 -1.27 -12.80
CA HIS A 104 11.93 -1.73 -12.22
C HIS A 104 12.64 -0.60 -11.49
N ASN A 105 13.22 -0.91 -10.34
CA ASN A 105 14.12 0.01 -9.65
C ASN A 105 15.21 0.49 -10.60
N ASP A 106 15.65 1.74 -10.51
CA ASP A 106 16.70 2.29 -11.38
C ASP A 106 17.99 1.48 -11.35
N SER A 107 18.28 0.85 -10.22
CA SER A 107 19.45 -0.03 -10.06
C SER A 107 19.30 -1.37 -10.76
N HIS A 108 18.11 -1.74 -11.25
CA HIS A 108 17.74 -3.08 -11.72
C HIS A 108 18.04 -4.21 -10.72
N LYS A 109 18.09 -3.87 -9.41
CA LYS A 109 18.35 -4.83 -8.33
C LYS A 109 17.17 -4.87 -7.37
N PHE A 110 16.98 -6.05 -6.76
CA PHE A 110 16.10 -6.17 -5.61
C PHE A 110 16.68 -5.39 -4.43
N ILE A 111 15.87 -4.56 -3.79
CA ILE A 111 16.26 -3.72 -2.66
C ILE A 111 15.47 -4.17 -1.45
N CYS A 112 16.19 -4.57 -0.38
CA CYS A 112 15.63 -4.94 0.91
C CYS A 112 16.34 -4.14 2.00
N LYS A 113 15.68 -3.11 2.54
CA LYS A 113 16.23 -2.24 3.59
C LYS A 113 15.14 -1.44 4.28
N ASN A 114 15.45 -0.88 5.45
CA ASN A 114 14.62 0.16 6.04
C ASN A 114 14.82 1.48 5.29
N VAL A 115 13.71 2.18 5.06
CA VAL A 115 13.66 3.55 4.54
C VAL A 115 12.84 4.40 5.48
N PHE A 116 12.87 5.72 5.31
CA PHE A 116 11.93 6.60 5.95
C PHE A 116 10.93 7.12 4.93
N ILE A 117 9.67 7.24 5.34
CA ILE A 117 8.60 7.87 4.56
C ILE A 117 7.96 8.98 5.35
N LYS A 118 7.63 10.06 4.67
CA LYS A 118 6.94 11.22 5.24
C LYS A 118 5.52 11.28 4.71
N PRO A 119 4.49 11.50 5.56
CA PRO A 119 3.14 11.78 5.09
C PRO A 119 3.10 13.13 4.35
N VAL A 120 2.37 13.16 3.23
CA VAL A 120 2.17 14.35 2.40
C VAL A 120 0.71 14.77 2.44
N SER A 121 -0.20 13.86 2.07
CA SER A 121 -1.65 14.10 2.15
C SER A 121 -2.13 14.09 3.60
N LYS A 122 -3.00 15.04 3.92
CA LYS A 122 -3.76 15.08 5.19
C LYS A 122 -5.24 14.73 4.99
N SER A 123 -5.68 14.59 3.75
CA SER A 123 -7.08 14.27 3.42
C SER A 123 -7.35 12.78 3.29
N ALA A 124 -6.32 11.93 3.28
CA ALA A 124 -6.46 10.49 3.20
C ALA A 124 -6.29 9.85 4.59
N GLY A 125 -7.23 9.01 5.00
CA GLY A 125 -7.27 8.46 6.36
C GLY A 125 -5.98 7.80 6.81
N ILE A 126 -5.27 7.09 5.93
CA ILE A 126 -4.01 6.41 6.28
C ILE A 126 -2.88 7.36 6.69
N SER A 127 -2.95 8.64 6.33
CA SER A 127 -1.91 9.65 6.61
C SER A 127 -2.41 10.86 7.40
N ALA A 128 -3.71 10.96 7.69
CA ALA A 128 -4.35 12.14 8.27
C ALA A 128 -3.82 12.51 9.66
N ASP A 129 -3.62 11.52 10.53
CA ASP A 129 -3.20 11.71 11.93
C ASP A 129 -1.68 11.63 12.12
N LEU A 130 -0.92 11.38 11.04
CA LEU A 130 0.53 11.25 11.14
C LEU A 130 1.22 12.62 11.27
N ASP A 131 2.33 12.65 12.02
CA ASP A 131 3.20 13.82 12.13
C ASP A 131 3.99 14.01 10.82
N ASP A 132 3.76 15.13 10.13
CA ASP A 132 4.43 15.46 8.86
C ASP A 132 5.80 16.18 9.06
N THR A 133 6.25 16.32 10.27
CA THR A 133 7.56 16.90 10.59
C THR A 133 8.67 15.85 10.73
N ARG A 134 8.33 14.56 10.70
CA ARG A 134 9.27 13.44 10.80
C ARG A 134 9.09 12.39 9.72
N GLY A 135 10.10 11.55 9.53
CA GLY A 135 10.01 10.32 8.77
C GLY A 135 9.60 9.12 9.62
N TYR A 136 8.80 8.22 9.06
CA TYR A 136 8.42 6.93 9.62
C TYR A 136 9.32 5.84 9.04
N LYS A 137 9.95 5.05 9.89
CA LYS A 137 10.89 4.01 9.49
C LYS A 137 10.14 2.75 9.08
N ILE A 138 10.03 2.50 7.78
CA ILE A 138 9.29 1.37 7.22
C ILE A 138 10.21 0.55 6.29
N PRO A 139 10.23 -0.79 6.35
CA PRO A 139 11.02 -1.60 5.43
C PRO A 139 10.43 -1.63 4.02
N ILE A 140 11.31 -1.75 3.02
CA ILE A 140 10.98 -2.07 1.63
C ILE A 140 11.66 -3.38 1.22
N ALA A 141 11.01 -4.14 0.33
CA ALA A 141 11.54 -5.38 -0.24
C ALA A 141 10.97 -5.60 -1.64
N HIS A 142 11.59 -5.03 -2.68
CA HIS A 142 11.06 -5.06 -4.05
C HIS A 142 12.13 -4.91 -5.12
N GLY A 143 11.86 -5.47 -6.32
CA GLY A 143 12.60 -5.24 -7.56
C GLY A 143 11.94 -4.20 -8.47
N GLU A 144 10.62 -4.00 -8.32
CA GLU A 144 9.78 -3.11 -9.11
C GLU A 144 9.00 -2.17 -8.17
N GLY A 145 9.68 -1.13 -7.65
CA GLY A 145 9.09 -0.14 -6.73
C GLY A 145 9.17 1.30 -7.24
N ASN A 146 9.69 1.52 -8.45
CA ASN A 146 9.84 2.82 -9.07
C ASN A 146 8.47 3.30 -9.57
N TYR A 147 7.79 4.12 -8.76
CA TYR A 147 6.53 4.73 -9.16
C TYR A 147 6.73 5.72 -10.30
N TYR A 148 5.88 5.60 -11.32
CA TYR A 148 5.91 6.43 -12.52
C TYR A 148 4.51 6.80 -12.98
N CYS A 149 4.32 8.03 -13.43
CA CYS A 149 3.11 8.49 -14.11
C CYS A 149 3.44 9.60 -15.12
N SER A 150 2.48 9.98 -15.96
CA SER A 150 2.63 11.13 -16.86
C SER A 150 2.67 12.44 -16.08
N GLN A 151 3.14 13.52 -16.71
CA GLN A 151 3.15 14.85 -16.09
C GLN A 151 1.73 15.36 -15.79
N GLU A 152 0.76 15.01 -16.64
CA GLU A 152 -0.66 15.31 -16.43
C GLU A 152 -1.20 14.61 -15.19
N THR A 153 -0.97 13.29 -15.09
CA THR A 153 -1.35 12.50 -13.91
C THR A 153 -0.66 13.02 -12.64
N LEU A 154 0.62 13.41 -12.72
CA LEU A 154 1.32 13.98 -11.58
C LEU A 154 0.69 15.30 -11.12
N ALA A 155 0.31 16.15 -12.07
CA ALA A 155 -0.39 17.41 -11.77
C ALA A 155 -1.75 17.16 -11.10
N GLU A 156 -2.50 16.16 -11.58
CA GLU A 156 -3.76 15.73 -10.98
C GLU A 156 -3.57 15.17 -9.56
N LEU A 157 -2.56 14.31 -9.34
CA LEU A 157 -2.23 13.78 -8.01
C LEU A 157 -1.95 14.90 -7.00
N LYS A 158 -1.21 15.92 -7.43
CA LYS A 158 -0.91 17.09 -6.59
C LYS A 158 -2.14 17.96 -6.33
N ALA A 159 -2.89 18.26 -7.40
CA ALA A 159 -4.09 19.11 -7.30
C ALA A 159 -5.18 18.49 -6.40
N ASN A 160 -5.29 17.16 -6.40
CA ASN A 160 -6.29 16.40 -5.65
C ASN A 160 -5.74 15.85 -4.31
N ASP A 161 -4.54 16.24 -3.88
CA ASP A 161 -3.92 15.77 -2.64
C ASP A 161 -3.87 14.22 -2.53
N GLN A 162 -3.48 13.54 -3.64
CA GLN A 162 -3.48 12.07 -3.75
C GLN A 162 -2.12 11.43 -3.46
N ILE A 163 -1.06 12.21 -3.26
CA ILE A 163 0.25 11.69 -2.84
C ILE A 163 0.21 11.44 -1.34
N LEU A 164 0.21 10.17 -0.93
CA LEU A 164 0.13 9.78 0.48
C LEU A 164 1.47 9.99 1.20
N PHE A 165 2.52 9.44 0.61
CA PHE A 165 3.85 9.37 1.23
C PHE A 165 4.94 9.66 0.22
N GLN A 166 6.02 10.29 0.69
CA GLN A 166 7.28 10.42 -0.03
C GLN A 166 8.43 9.81 0.77
N TYR A 167 9.43 9.24 0.10
CA TYR A 167 10.69 8.84 0.73
C TYR A 167 11.41 10.06 1.30
N SER A 168 11.90 9.96 2.53
CA SER A 168 12.50 11.07 3.27
C SER A 168 13.68 10.63 4.13
N THR A 169 14.31 11.59 4.84
CA THR A 169 15.17 11.32 6.00
C THR A 169 14.31 11.05 7.25
N ALA A 170 14.94 10.69 8.36
CA ALA A 170 14.28 10.55 9.66
C ALA A 170 13.66 11.89 10.14
N GLU A 171 14.26 13.01 9.77
CA GLU A 171 13.81 14.36 10.07
C GLU A 171 12.73 14.88 9.09
N GLY A 172 12.27 14.02 8.18
CA GLY A 172 11.22 14.35 7.20
C GLY A 172 11.70 15.19 6.00
N GLU A 173 13.01 15.28 5.74
CA GLU A 173 13.54 15.97 4.57
C GLU A 173 13.43 15.10 3.31
N VAL A 174 12.88 15.66 2.24
CA VAL A 174 12.70 14.99 0.95
C VAL A 174 13.76 15.47 -0.04
N GLY A 175 14.40 14.56 -0.76
CA GLY A 175 15.39 14.91 -1.76
C GLY A 175 15.89 13.69 -2.54
N PRO A 176 16.70 13.91 -3.59
CA PRO A 176 17.18 12.80 -4.45
C PRO A 176 18.00 11.75 -3.70
N ALA A 177 18.73 12.16 -2.65
CA ALA A 177 19.61 11.27 -1.88
C ALA A 177 18.87 10.19 -1.08
N VAL A 178 17.61 10.42 -0.76
CA VAL A 178 16.77 9.48 0.02
C VAL A 178 15.88 8.60 -0.86
N ASN A 179 15.86 8.84 -2.18
CA ASN A 179 15.10 8.02 -3.13
C ASN A 179 15.76 6.64 -3.31
N PRO A 180 15.11 5.55 -2.87
CA PRO A 180 15.77 4.24 -2.91
C PRO A 180 15.71 3.56 -4.27
N ASN A 181 14.79 3.94 -5.16
CA ASN A 181 14.38 3.14 -6.31
C ASN A 181 14.13 3.94 -7.61
N GLY A 182 14.31 5.26 -7.59
CA GLY A 182 14.06 6.13 -8.74
C GLY A 182 12.61 6.58 -8.91
N ALA A 183 11.76 6.38 -7.87
CA ALA A 183 10.36 6.80 -7.92
C ALA A 183 10.22 8.31 -8.20
N LEU A 184 9.30 8.66 -9.10
CA LEU A 184 9.01 10.03 -9.47
C LEU A 184 8.71 10.87 -8.23
N GLU A 185 9.43 12.00 -8.06
CA GLU A 185 9.29 12.89 -6.91
C GLU A 185 9.32 12.19 -5.54
N ASN A 186 10.08 11.12 -5.40
CA ASN A 186 10.17 10.31 -4.19
C ASN A 186 8.83 9.69 -3.75
N ILE A 187 7.83 9.57 -4.61
CA ILE A 187 6.52 9.03 -4.26
C ILE A 187 6.66 7.58 -3.79
N ALA A 188 6.27 7.34 -2.54
CA ALA A 188 6.27 6.03 -1.90
C ALA A 188 4.86 5.40 -1.84
N GLY A 189 3.81 6.21 -2.00
CA GLY A 189 2.43 5.77 -2.01
C GLY A 189 1.47 6.83 -2.50
N VAL A 190 0.34 6.39 -3.07
CA VAL A 190 -0.73 7.25 -3.60
C VAL A 190 -2.12 6.72 -3.22
N SER A 191 -3.13 7.59 -3.33
CA SER A 191 -4.54 7.21 -3.23
C SER A 191 -5.28 7.45 -4.54
N ASN A 192 -6.48 6.86 -4.67
CA ASN A 192 -7.46 7.29 -5.67
C ASN A 192 -8.08 8.65 -5.29
N ALA A 193 -8.86 9.24 -6.19
CA ALA A 193 -9.50 10.54 -5.96
C ALA A 193 -10.54 10.51 -4.82
N ALA A 194 -11.21 9.38 -4.62
CA ALA A 194 -12.21 9.18 -3.56
C ALA A 194 -11.60 8.94 -2.16
N LYS A 195 -10.28 8.78 -2.04
CA LYS A 195 -9.54 8.55 -0.78
C LYS A 195 -9.95 7.27 -0.02
N ASN A 196 -10.44 6.29 -0.73
CA ASN A 196 -10.80 4.98 -0.17
C ASN A 196 -9.92 3.82 -0.68
N VAL A 197 -9.07 4.08 -1.68
CA VAL A 197 -8.06 3.11 -2.17
C VAL A 197 -6.67 3.69 -1.93
N PHE A 198 -5.84 2.93 -1.22
CA PHE A 198 -4.49 3.32 -0.83
C PHE A 198 -3.46 2.32 -1.36
N GLY A 199 -2.36 2.79 -1.92
CA GLY A 199 -1.26 1.96 -2.34
C GLY A 199 0.08 2.51 -1.89
N MET A 200 0.96 1.64 -1.38
CA MET A 200 2.31 2.03 -0.97
C MET A 200 3.31 0.90 -1.17
N MET A 201 4.56 1.24 -1.49
CA MET A 201 5.63 0.25 -1.64
C MET A 201 6.25 -0.22 -0.31
N PRO A 202 6.44 0.64 0.70
CA PRO A 202 6.90 0.20 2.03
C PRO A 202 5.88 -0.69 2.74
N HIS A 203 6.39 -1.57 3.62
CA HIS A 203 5.65 -2.60 4.35
C HIS A 203 5.34 -2.17 5.79
N PRO A 204 4.22 -1.47 6.07
CA PRO A 204 3.88 -1.06 7.43
C PRO A 204 3.62 -2.26 8.36
N GLU A 205 3.14 -3.39 7.84
CA GLU A 205 2.92 -4.63 8.60
C GLU A 205 4.23 -5.22 9.17
N ARG A 206 5.37 -4.85 8.62
CA ARG A 206 6.71 -5.26 9.10
C ARG A 206 7.37 -4.22 9.99
N ALA A 207 6.62 -3.21 10.39
CA ALA A 207 7.02 -2.15 11.30
C ALA A 207 5.88 -1.83 12.29
N ALA A 208 5.16 -2.86 12.77
CA ALA A 208 3.96 -2.70 13.59
C ALA A 208 3.96 -3.57 14.85
N ASP A 209 5.13 -4.04 15.26
CA ASP A 209 5.27 -4.92 16.44
C ASP A 209 6.44 -4.46 17.30
N ALA A 210 6.21 -4.31 18.60
CA ALA A 210 7.21 -3.96 19.60
C ALA A 210 8.37 -4.98 19.66
N GLU A 211 8.12 -6.26 19.37
CA GLU A 211 9.15 -7.29 19.30
C GLU A 211 10.16 -7.04 18.17
N LEU A 212 9.69 -6.41 17.07
CA LEU A 212 10.54 -5.95 15.96
C LEU A 212 11.28 -4.64 16.28
N LYS A 213 11.04 -4.06 17.48
CA LYS A 213 11.58 -2.77 17.93
C LYS A 213 11.28 -1.63 16.95
N ASN A 214 10.14 -1.72 16.28
CA ASN A 214 9.67 -0.72 15.35
C ASN A 214 8.13 -0.79 15.24
N GLU A 215 7.45 0.26 15.65
CA GLU A 215 6.00 0.40 15.63
C GLU A 215 5.53 1.57 14.74
N ASP A 216 6.41 2.17 13.95
CA ASP A 216 6.05 3.28 13.06
C ASP A 216 4.94 2.92 12.09
N GLY A 217 4.91 1.67 11.59
CA GLY A 217 3.84 1.17 10.72
C GLY A 217 2.49 1.03 11.41
N LEU A 218 2.49 0.80 12.73
CA LEU A 218 1.26 0.71 13.51
C LEU A 218 0.50 2.06 13.53
N GLU A 219 1.22 3.18 13.49
CA GLU A 219 0.62 4.51 13.45
C GLU A 219 -0.17 4.72 12.13
N LEU A 220 0.34 4.20 11.01
CA LEU A 220 -0.36 4.26 9.71
C LEU A 220 -1.70 3.51 9.77
N PHE A 221 -1.71 2.30 10.32
CA PHE A 221 -2.94 1.51 10.48
C PHE A 221 -3.92 2.19 11.42
N LYS A 222 -3.46 2.74 12.55
CA LYS A 222 -4.30 3.47 13.51
C LYS A 222 -4.95 4.68 12.85
N SER A 223 -4.19 5.49 12.12
CA SER A 223 -4.71 6.64 11.38
C SER A 223 -5.75 6.18 10.35
N MET A 224 -5.45 5.17 9.53
CA MET A 224 -6.39 4.65 8.54
C MET A 224 -7.72 4.24 9.19
N ILE A 225 -7.66 3.42 10.24
CA ILE A 225 -8.85 2.87 10.91
C ILE A 225 -9.68 3.96 11.59
N ALA A 226 -9.04 4.97 12.19
CA ALA A 226 -9.73 6.08 12.84
C ALA A 226 -10.57 6.92 11.84
N HIS A 227 -10.19 6.94 10.58
CA HIS A 227 -10.86 7.70 9.52
C HIS A 227 -11.75 6.85 8.60
N MET A 228 -11.81 5.53 8.80
CA MET A 228 -12.73 4.68 8.05
C MET A 228 -14.14 4.84 8.58
N VAL A 229 -15.04 5.30 7.72
CA VAL A 229 -16.48 5.33 8.03
C VAL A 229 -17.07 3.98 7.65
N VAL A 230 -17.55 3.23 8.62
CA VAL A 230 -18.27 1.97 8.38
C VAL A 230 -19.70 2.30 8.01
N ALA A 231 -20.15 1.85 6.84
CA ALA A 231 -21.50 2.08 6.34
C ALA A 231 -22.53 1.15 7.03
#